data_9b773ef2384e6c75faebb71d900c9471
#
_entry.id   9b773ef2384e6c75faebb71d900c9471
#
_cell.length_a   1.000
_cell.length_b   1.000
_cell.length_c   1.000
_cell.angle_alpha   90.00
_cell.angle_beta   90.00
_cell.angle_gamma   90.00
#
_symmetry.space_group_name_H-M   'P 1'
#
loop_
_entity.id
_entity.type
_entity.pdbx_description
1 polymer ?
#
loop_
_entity_poly.entity_id
_entity_poly.type
_entity_poly.pdbx_seq_one_letter_code
_entity_poly.pdbx_strand_id
1 'polypeptide(L)'
;VLGLAPGANIGKEAAIFEAVHGSAPDIAGRKIANPCALLLAAAQMLTHLDMADRAERLRKAIAETISAGDRTTPDLGGTGNTDQFADAIIERL
;
A
#
# COMPACT_ATOMS: atom_id res chain seq x y z
N VAL A 1 -10.20 -0.44 -8.65
CA VAL A 1 -9.14 -1.34 -8.21
C VAL A 1 -8.98 -1.24 -6.71
N LEU A 2 -9.37 -2.30 -6.04
CA LEU A 2 -9.56 -2.27 -4.60
C LEU A 2 -8.26 -2.21 -3.79
N GLY A 3 -7.16 -2.65 -4.34
CA GLY A 3 -5.88 -2.70 -3.63
C GLY A 3 -5.01 -1.45 -3.74
N LEU A 4 -5.49 -0.37 -4.39
CA LEU A 4 -4.65 0.78 -4.72
C LEU A 4 -5.21 2.13 -4.24
N ALA A 5 -6.36 2.16 -3.60
CA ALA A 5 -7.01 3.42 -3.21
C ALA A 5 -6.81 3.72 -1.73
N PRO A 6 -6.04 4.75 -1.36
CA PRO A 6 -5.98 5.23 0.02
C PRO A 6 -7.10 6.24 0.30
N GLY A 7 -7.44 6.39 1.58
CA GLY A 7 -8.40 7.38 2.03
C GLY A 7 -7.94 8.08 3.29
N ALA A 8 -8.41 9.31 3.49
CA ALA A 8 -8.08 10.09 4.67
C ALA A 8 -9.29 10.90 5.14
N ASN A 9 -9.48 10.96 6.45
CA ASN A 9 -10.45 11.80 7.11
C ASN A 9 -9.70 12.68 8.11
N ILE A 10 -9.56 13.96 7.80
CA ILE A 10 -8.73 14.88 8.58
C ILE A 10 -9.61 15.86 9.35
N GLY A 11 -9.52 15.79 10.67
CA GLY A 11 -10.22 16.69 11.58
C GLY A 11 -9.27 17.71 12.20
N LYS A 12 -9.80 18.50 13.13
CA LYS A 12 -9.01 19.53 13.84
C LYS A 12 -8.00 18.93 14.81
N GLU A 13 -8.37 17.84 15.47
CA GLU A 13 -7.58 17.24 16.55
C GLU A 13 -7.06 15.84 16.23
N ALA A 14 -7.62 15.20 15.20
CA ALA A 14 -7.25 13.85 14.83
C ALA A 14 -7.45 13.63 13.33
N ALA A 15 -6.78 12.62 12.80
CA ALA A 15 -6.95 12.18 11.42
C ALA A 15 -6.95 10.66 11.36
N ILE A 16 -7.69 10.10 10.42
CA ILE A 16 -7.77 8.67 10.18
C ILE A 16 -7.35 8.40 8.74
N PHE A 17 -6.44 7.46 8.57
CA PHE A 17 -5.94 7.05 7.26
C PHE A 17 -6.26 5.56 7.06
N GLU A 18 -6.86 5.24 5.93
CA GLU A 18 -7.38 3.88 5.71
C GLU A 18 -7.22 3.44 4.26
N ALA A 19 -7.22 2.13 4.05
CA ALA A 19 -7.35 1.56 2.72
C ALA A 19 -8.83 1.58 2.31
N VAL A 20 -9.13 2.02 1.09
CA VAL A 20 -10.50 2.07 0.58
C VAL A 20 -10.79 0.75 -0.15
N HIS A 21 -11.17 -0.26 0.60
CA HIS A 21 -11.59 -1.56 0.05
C HIS A 21 -12.38 -2.34 1.10
N GLY A 22 -13.05 -3.41 0.65
CA GLY A 22 -13.76 -4.33 1.52
C GLY A 22 -12.86 -5.41 2.12
N SER A 23 -13.46 -6.34 2.84
CA SER A 23 -12.76 -7.42 3.53
C SER A 23 -12.39 -8.61 2.62
N ALA A 24 -12.99 -8.71 1.44
CA ALA A 24 -12.74 -9.78 0.46
C ALA A 24 -12.67 -11.17 1.12
N PRO A 25 -13.76 -11.65 1.76
CA PRO A 25 -13.71 -12.88 2.55
C PRO A 25 -13.38 -14.13 1.73
N ASP A 26 -13.61 -14.09 0.42
CA ASP A 26 -13.31 -15.20 -0.49
C ASP A 26 -11.80 -15.44 -0.67
N ILE A 27 -10.95 -14.44 -0.38
CA ILE A 27 -9.50 -14.58 -0.46
C ILE A 27 -8.80 -14.45 0.90
N ALA A 28 -9.57 -14.34 1.97
CA ALA A 28 -9.00 -14.23 3.32
C ALA A 28 -8.15 -15.46 3.65
N GLY A 29 -6.96 -15.22 4.20
CA GLY A 29 -6.01 -16.27 4.57
C GLY A 29 -5.17 -16.82 3.41
N ARG A 30 -5.42 -16.41 2.18
CA ARG A 30 -4.69 -16.91 1.00
C ARG A 30 -3.40 -16.13 0.69
N LYS A 31 -3.16 -15.02 1.37
CA LYS A 31 -1.98 -14.15 1.19
C LYS A 31 -1.83 -13.62 -0.25
N ILE A 32 -2.95 -13.34 -0.91
CA ILE A 32 -2.94 -12.82 -2.29
C ILE A 32 -3.44 -11.38 -2.40
N ALA A 33 -3.85 -10.77 -1.29
CA ALA A 33 -4.33 -9.39 -1.30
C ALA A 33 -3.16 -8.41 -1.56
N ASN A 34 -3.44 -7.37 -2.36
CA ASN A 34 -2.50 -6.29 -2.65
C ASN A 34 -2.39 -5.37 -1.43
N PRO A 35 -1.20 -5.17 -0.83
CA PRO A 35 -1.05 -4.33 0.36
C PRO A 35 -0.92 -2.84 0.06
N CYS A 36 -0.93 -2.42 -1.21
CA CYS A 36 -0.56 -1.05 -1.59
C CYS A 36 -1.52 0.01 -1.07
N ALA A 37 -2.84 -0.27 -1.00
CA ALA A 37 -3.80 0.73 -0.52
C ALA A 37 -3.48 1.17 0.92
N LEU A 38 -3.18 0.22 1.80
CA LEU A 38 -2.81 0.53 3.17
C LEU A 38 -1.46 1.23 3.26
N LEU A 39 -0.49 0.82 2.45
CA LEU A 39 0.83 1.46 2.40
C LEU A 39 0.75 2.89 1.85
N LEU A 40 -0.10 3.14 0.85
CA LEU A 40 -0.34 4.48 0.34
C LEU A 40 -1.06 5.35 1.38
N ALA A 41 -1.98 4.78 2.16
CA ALA A 41 -2.60 5.47 3.29
C ALA A 41 -1.54 5.83 4.34
N ALA A 42 -0.59 4.94 4.62
CA ALA A 42 0.54 5.24 5.50
C ALA A 42 1.39 6.39 4.96
N ALA A 43 1.61 6.47 3.65
CA ALA A 43 2.32 7.58 3.04
C ALA A 43 1.57 8.91 3.23
N GLN A 44 0.26 8.91 3.08
CA GLN A 44 -0.57 10.10 3.36
C GLN A 44 -0.45 10.51 4.82
N MET A 45 -0.45 9.55 5.75
CA MET A 45 -0.26 9.81 7.17
C MET A 45 1.09 10.47 7.44
N LEU A 46 2.15 9.96 6.83
CA LEU A 46 3.49 10.55 6.96
C LEU A 46 3.53 11.99 6.47
N THR A 47 2.86 12.29 5.35
CA THR A 47 2.74 13.67 4.86
C THR A 47 2.00 14.55 5.86
N HIS A 48 0.92 14.05 6.45
CA HIS A 48 0.15 14.78 7.47
C HIS A 48 0.98 15.07 8.73
N LEU A 49 1.91 14.18 9.08
CA LEU A 49 2.79 14.33 10.23
C LEU A 49 4.08 15.13 9.93
N ASP A 50 4.11 15.85 8.82
CA ASP A 50 5.27 16.64 8.37
C ASP A 50 6.51 15.78 8.09
N MET A 51 6.30 14.56 7.62
CA MET A 51 7.36 13.64 7.23
C MET A 51 7.34 13.41 5.72
N ALA A 52 7.27 14.50 4.94
CA ALA A 52 7.10 14.44 3.49
C ALA A 52 8.22 13.64 2.79
N ASP A 53 9.46 13.76 3.26
CA ASP A 53 10.60 13.03 2.68
C ASP A 53 10.40 11.51 2.80
N ARG A 54 9.93 11.06 3.95
CA ARG A 54 9.67 9.64 4.21
C ARG A 54 8.47 9.15 3.40
N ALA A 55 7.43 9.99 3.28
CA ALA A 55 6.27 9.68 2.44
C ALA A 55 6.69 9.49 0.98
N GLU A 56 7.52 10.36 0.45
CA GLU A 56 8.03 10.26 -0.93
C GLU A 56 8.87 9.00 -1.14
N ARG A 57 9.72 8.66 -0.19
CA ARG A 57 10.52 7.41 -0.27
C ARG A 57 9.63 6.19 -0.33
N LEU A 58 8.56 6.16 0.46
CA LEU A 58 7.60 5.05 0.45
C LEU A 58 6.85 4.98 -0.88
N ARG A 59 6.34 6.12 -1.38
CA ARG A 59 5.65 6.17 -2.68
C ARG A 59 6.56 5.72 -3.82
N LYS A 60 7.80 6.15 -3.81
CA LYS A 60 8.79 5.76 -4.82
C LYS A 60 9.07 4.26 -4.78
N ALA A 61 9.24 3.70 -3.58
CA ALA A 61 9.47 2.27 -3.41
C ALA A 61 8.29 1.45 -3.94
N ILE A 62 7.06 1.89 -3.67
CA ILE A 62 5.85 1.25 -4.18
C ILE A 62 5.82 1.31 -5.71
N ALA A 63 6.05 2.48 -6.29
CA ALA A 63 6.02 2.68 -7.74
C ALA A 63 7.08 1.82 -8.44
N GLU A 64 8.29 1.76 -7.91
CA GLU A 64 9.37 0.94 -8.47
C GLU A 64 9.06 -0.54 -8.40
N THR A 65 8.45 -0.99 -7.30
CA THR A 65 8.06 -2.40 -7.14
C THR A 65 6.97 -2.79 -8.14
N ILE A 66 5.98 -1.91 -8.36
CA ILE A 66 4.93 -2.16 -9.34
C ILE A 66 5.52 -2.18 -10.75
N SER A 67 6.43 -1.26 -11.07
CA SER A 67 7.10 -1.23 -12.38
C SER A 67 7.93 -2.48 -12.65
N ALA A 68 8.61 -3.01 -11.64
CA ALA A 68 9.39 -4.24 -11.77
C ALA A 68 8.50 -5.44 -12.04
N GLY A 69 7.35 -5.54 -11.37
CA GLY A 69 6.32 -6.54 -11.65
C GLY A 69 6.64 -7.98 -11.26
N ASP A 70 7.80 -8.25 -10.68
CA ASP A 70 8.26 -9.61 -10.40
C ASP A 70 7.69 -10.20 -9.11
N ARG A 71 7.27 -9.36 -8.17
CA ARG A 71 6.73 -9.79 -6.88
C ARG A 71 5.39 -9.13 -6.54
N THR A 72 4.69 -8.60 -7.55
CA THR A 72 3.36 -8.04 -7.37
C THR A 72 2.32 -9.15 -7.21
N THR A 73 1.18 -8.79 -6.62
CA THR A 73 0.08 -9.72 -6.41
C THR A 73 -0.71 -9.97 -7.70
N PRO A 74 -1.53 -11.05 -7.75
CA PRO A 74 -2.24 -11.44 -8.98
C PRO A 74 -3.16 -10.37 -9.57
N ASP A 75 -3.74 -9.49 -8.74
CA ASP A 75 -4.59 -8.38 -9.22
C ASP A 75 -3.84 -7.41 -10.13
N LEU A 76 -2.52 -7.34 -9.99
CA LEU A 76 -1.65 -6.53 -10.86
C LEU A 76 -0.94 -7.40 -11.93
N GLY A 77 -1.40 -8.62 -12.12
CA GLY A 77 -0.81 -9.53 -13.09
C GLY A 77 0.46 -10.23 -12.62
N GLY A 78 0.80 -10.10 -11.34
CA GLY A 78 2.01 -10.71 -10.78
C GLY A 78 1.78 -12.11 -10.26
N THR A 79 2.87 -12.75 -9.84
CA THR A 79 2.87 -14.09 -9.28
C THR A 79 3.31 -14.13 -7.81
N GLY A 80 3.50 -12.96 -7.19
CA GLY A 80 3.87 -12.83 -5.80
C GLY A 80 2.67 -12.93 -4.86
N ASN A 81 2.95 -13.08 -3.58
CA ASN A 81 1.93 -12.99 -2.54
C ASN A 81 2.06 -11.65 -1.79
N THR A 82 1.15 -11.41 -0.82
CA THR A 82 1.13 -10.18 -0.04
C THR A 82 2.48 -9.92 0.65
N ASP A 83 3.05 -10.94 1.28
CA ASP A 83 4.32 -10.82 2.01
C ASP A 83 5.48 -10.51 1.06
N GLN A 84 5.55 -11.19 -0.07
CA GLN A 84 6.59 -10.96 -1.09
C GLN A 84 6.51 -9.55 -1.66
N PHE A 85 5.31 -9.06 -1.90
CA PHE A 85 5.11 -7.69 -2.39
C PHE A 85 5.60 -6.68 -1.35
N ALA A 86 5.22 -6.85 -0.08
CA ALA A 86 5.67 -5.99 1.00
C ALA A 86 7.21 -6.01 1.15
N ASP A 87 7.82 -7.21 1.10
CA ASP A 87 9.27 -7.36 1.17
C ASP A 87 9.99 -6.64 0.02
N ALA A 88 9.43 -6.72 -1.19
CA ALA A 88 9.98 -6.03 -2.35
C ALA A 88 9.98 -4.51 -2.16
N ILE A 89 8.93 -3.97 -1.55
CA ILE A 89 8.83 -2.54 -1.24
C ILE A 89 9.88 -2.16 -0.17
N ILE A 90 10.00 -2.97 0.88
CA ILE A 90 10.97 -2.73 1.96
C ILE A 90 12.40 -2.66 1.41
N GLU A 91 12.75 -3.55 0.49
CA GLU A 91 14.07 -3.58 -0.13
C GLU A 91 14.41 -2.28 -0.88
N ARG A 92 13.40 -1.54 -1.33
CA ARG A 92 13.56 -0.31 -2.10
C ARG A 92 13.48 0.97 -1.26
N LEU A 93 13.21 0.85 0.01
CA LEU A 93 13.12 2.01 0.91
C LEU A 93 14.47 2.73 1.17
#